data_ff174db95a7c3989660ba8bba466d17e
#
_entry.id   ff174db95a7c3989660ba8bba466d17e
#
_cell.length_a   1.000
_cell.length_b   1.000
_cell.length_c   1.000
_cell.angle_alpha   90.00
_cell.angle_beta   90.00
_cell.angle_gamma   90.00
#
_symmetry.space_group_name_H-M   'P 1'
#
loop_
_entity.id
_entity.type
_entity.pdbx_description
1 polymer ?
#
loop_
_entity_poly.entity_id
_entity_poly.type
_entity_poly.pdbx_seq_one_letter_code
_entity_poly.pdbx_strand_id
1 'polypeptide(L)'
;MTRDEISNAIIEIVKEIVPDEDWSTLTPEEDLRGKLESMDFLDVVMELRKQYSVEVPEEDYEQLATLKSCVDYLEPKLADK
;
A
#
# COMPACT_ATOMS: atom_id res chain seq x y z
N MET A 1 -0.88 6.82 13.04
CA MET A 1 0.31 6.89 12.16
C MET A 1 0.25 8.16 11.33
N THR A 2 1.40 8.78 11.11
CA THR A 2 1.51 9.92 10.21
C THR A 2 1.48 9.44 8.75
N ARG A 3 1.30 10.39 7.83
CA ARG A 3 1.32 10.06 6.39
C ARG A 3 2.66 9.45 5.98
N ASP A 4 3.75 9.97 6.50
CA ASP A 4 5.09 9.43 6.19
C ASP A 4 5.24 8.00 6.72
N GLU A 5 4.73 7.73 7.90
CA GLU A 5 4.77 6.39 8.47
C GLU A 5 3.95 5.41 7.64
N ILE A 6 2.78 5.83 7.18
CA ILE A 6 1.92 5.01 6.33
C ILE A 6 2.62 4.73 4.99
N SER A 7 3.19 5.77 4.39
CA SER A 7 3.93 5.63 3.14
C SER A 7 5.08 4.63 3.28
N ASN A 8 5.87 4.75 4.35
CA ASN A 8 6.97 3.84 4.59
C ASN A 8 6.49 2.42 4.84
N ALA A 9 5.36 2.26 5.54
CA ALA A 9 4.79 0.94 5.79
C ALA A 9 4.39 0.25 4.47
N ILE A 10 3.78 1.00 3.55
CA ILE A 10 3.41 0.46 2.24
C ILE A 10 4.66 0.04 1.46
N ILE A 11 5.68 0.89 1.45
CA ILE A 11 6.93 0.61 0.75
C ILE A 11 7.59 -0.66 1.31
N GLU A 12 7.61 -0.82 2.63
CA GLU A 12 8.18 -2.01 3.25
C GLU A 12 7.41 -3.28 2.86
N ILE A 13 6.08 -3.17 2.79
CA ILE A 13 5.25 -4.30 2.38
C ILE A 13 5.56 -4.71 0.94
N VAL A 14 5.60 -3.74 0.01
CA VAL A 14 5.85 -4.07 -1.40
C VAL A 14 7.28 -4.57 -1.62
N LYS A 15 8.24 -4.09 -0.84
CA LYS A 15 9.61 -4.61 -0.90
C LYS A 15 9.69 -6.09 -0.53
N GLU A 16 8.91 -6.50 0.45
CA GLU A 16 8.89 -7.91 0.86
C GLU A 16 8.22 -8.79 -0.19
N ILE A 17 7.19 -8.28 -0.83
CA ILE A 17 6.41 -9.04 -1.81
C ILE A 17 7.13 -9.10 -3.15
N VAL A 18 7.69 -7.98 -3.60
CA VAL A 18 8.39 -7.87 -4.90
C VAL A 18 9.78 -7.28 -4.67
N PRO A 19 10.72 -8.08 -4.15
CA PRO A 19 12.06 -7.58 -3.83
C PRO A 19 12.91 -7.23 -5.05
N ASP A 20 12.52 -7.72 -6.22
CA ASP A 20 13.27 -7.48 -7.46
C ASP A 20 13.02 -6.09 -8.05
N GLU A 21 11.99 -5.40 -7.60
CA GLU A 21 11.66 -4.06 -8.09
C GLU A 21 12.39 -3.00 -7.26
N ASP A 22 12.84 -1.94 -7.92
CA ASP A 22 13.49 -0.82 -7.23
C ASP A 22 12.41 0.15 -6.72
N TRP A 23 12.06 0.02 -5.46
CA TRP A 23 11.04 0.87 -4.84
C TRP A 23 11.59 2.20 -4.35
N SER A 24 12.91 2.38 -4.38
CA SER A 24 13.53 3.62 -3.90
C SER A 24 13.22 4.82 -4.81
N THR A 25 12.85 4.56 -6.06
CA THR A 25 12.51 5.60 -7.02
C THR A 25 11.00 5.84 -7.14
N LEU A 26 10.21 5.18 -6.33
CA LEU A 26 8.76 5.30 -6.38
C LEU A 26 8.32 6.69 -5.91
N THR A 27 7.59 7.38 -6.77
CA THR A 27 7.00 8.68 -6.42
C THR A 27 5.54 8.48 -5.99
N PRO A 28 4.98 9.40 -5.18
CA PRO A 28 3.59 9.26 -4.72
C PRO A 28 2.55 9.17 -5.82
N GLU A 29 2.82 9.78 -6.96
CA GLU A 29 1.88 9.84 -8.09
C GLU A 29 2.03 8.67 -9.06
N GLU A 30 3.05 7.84 -8.90
CA GLU A 30 3.24 6.70 -9.80
C GLU A 30 2.16 5.64 -9.58
N ASP A 31 1.81 4.96 -10.67
CA ASP A 31 0.87 3.86 -10.62
C ASP A 31 1.50 2.65 -9.94
N LEU A 32 1.19 2.48 -8.68
CA LEU A 32 1.69 1.37 -7.88
C LEU A 32 1.19 0.02 -8.42
N ARG A 33 -0.08 -0.02 -8.85
CA ARG A 33 -0.65 -1.25 -9.38
C ARG A 33 -0.03 -1.66 -10.71
N GLY A 34 0.49 -0.70 -11.47
CA GLY A 34 1.21 -0.98 -12.70
C GLY A 34 2.50 -1.74 -12.48
N LYS A 35 3.07 -1.64 -11.28
CA LYS A 35 4.30 -2.34 -10.90
C LYS A 35 4.02 -3.68 -10.22
N LEU A 36 2.78 -3.96 -9.86
CA LEU A 36 2.38 -5.17 -9.15
C LEU A 36 1.51 -6.05 -10.04
N GLU A 37 1.71 -7.34 -9.95
CA GLU A 37 0.78 -8.29 -10.55
C GLU A 37 -0.45 -8.41 -9.66
N SER A 38 -1.55 -8.96 -10.17
CA SER A 38 -2.79 -9.10 -9.41
C SER A 38 -2.57 -9.84 -8.10
N MET A 39 -1.78 -10.92 -8.14
CA MET A 39 -1.49 -11.70 -6.93
C MET A 39 -0.67 -10.90 -5.93
N ASP A 40 0.28 -10.12 -6.41
CA ASP A 40 1.11 -9.27 -5.55
C ASP A 40 0.28 -8.20 -4.87
N PHE A 41 -0.66 -7.62 -5.61
CA PHE A 41 -1.57 -6.63 -5.05
C PHE A 41 -2.43 -7.22 -3.94
N LEU A 42 -2.95 -8.44 -4.14
CA LEU A 42 -3.72 -9.11 -3.10
C LEU A 42 -2.87 -9.40 -1.87
N ASP A 43 -1.61 -9.74 -2.07
CA ASP A 43 -0.68 -9.94 -0.95
C ASP A 43 -0.49 -8.65 -0.14
N VAL A 44 -0.44 -7.49 -0.82
CA VAL A 44 -0.38 -6.19 -0.13
C VAL A 44 -1.62 -5.99 0.75
N VAL A 45 -2.80 -6.27 0.20
CA VAL A 45 -4.06 -6.15 0.94
C VAL A 45 -4.05 -7.07 2.16
N MET A 46 -3.58 -8.29 1.99
CA MET A 46 -3.51 -9.25 3.10
C MET A 46 -2.52 -8.82 4.18
N GLU A 47 -1.39 -8.25 3.78
CA GLU A 47 -0.41 -7.75 4.75
C GLU A 47 -0.95 -6.56 5.53
N LEU A 48 -1.70 -5.67 4.89
CA LEU A 48 -2.35 -4.57 5.59
C LEU A 48 -3.31 -5.08 6.66
N ARG A 49 -4.07 -6.11 6.33
CA ARG A 49 -4.97 -6.73 7.29
C ARG A 49 -4.22 -7.40 8.43
N LYS A 50 -3.16 -8.12 8.09
CA LYS A 50 -2.38 -8.89 9.06
C LYS A 50 -1.61 -7.99 10.02
N GLN A 51 -0.94 -6.97 9.50
CA GLN A 51 -0.06 -6.12 10.29
C GLN A 51 -0.79 -4.95 10.97
N TYR A 52 -1.82 -4.43 10.35
CA TYR A 52 -2.48 -3.20 10.80
C TYR A 52 -3.97 -3.38 11.07
N SER A 53 -4.49 -4.55 10.87
CA SER A 53 -5.93 -4.85 11.05
C SER A 53 -6.83 -3.98 10.16
N VAL A 54 -6.33 -3.61 9.00
CA VAL A 54 -7.09 -2.82 8.03
C VAL A 54 -7.68 -3.75 6.98
N GLU A 55 -9.00 -3.76 6.86
CA GLU A 55 -9.68 -4.51 5.82
C GLU A 55 -9.96 -3.60 4.65
N VAL A 56 -9.57 -4.03 3.44
CA VAL A 56 -9.83 -3.31 2.20
C VAL A 56 -10.78 -4.16 1.37
N PRO A 57 -12.06 -3.76 1.25
CA PRO A 57 -12.98 -4.51 0.41
C PRO A 57 -12.60 -4.38 -1.07
N GLU A 58 -12.98 -5.37 -1.86
CA GLU A 58 -12.64 -5.41 -3.27
C GLU A 58 -13.09 -4.15 -4.02
N GLU A 59 -14.22 -3.59 -3.65
CA GLU A 59 -14.76 -2.38 -4.27
C GLU A 59 -13.87 -1.15 -4.04
N ASP A 60 -12.98 -1.20 -3.04
CA ASP A 60 -12.07 -0.11 -2.72
C ASP A 60 -10.67 -0.30 -3.31
N TYR A 61 -10.42 -1.39 -4.02
CA TYR A 61 -9.09 -1.67 -4.57
C TYR A 61 -8.59 -0.57 -5.48
N GLU A 62 -9.46 0.10 -6.20
CA GLU A 62 -9.08 1.19 -7.09
C GLU A 62 -8.45 2.37 -6.34
N GLN A 63 -8.78 2.53 -5.06
CA GLN A 63 -8.24 3.61 -4.25
C GLN A 63 -6.78 3.35 -3.86
N LEU A 64 -6.27 2.16 -4.13
CA LEU A 64 -4.88 1.79 -3.85
C LEU A 64 -4.02 1.85 -5.12
N ALA A 65 -4.42 2.63 -6.11
CA ALA A 65 -3.75 2.68 -7.41
C ALA A 65 -2.37 3.35 -7.34
N THR A 66 -2.22 4.41 -6.55
CA THR A 66 -0.94 5.09 -6.38
C THR A 66 -0.54 5.10 -4.91
N LEU A 67 0.73 5.40 -4.64
CA LEU A 67 1.18 5.51 -3.25
C LEU A 67 0.42 6.61 -2.53
N LYS A 68 0.20 7.74 -3.19
CA LYS A 68 -0.55 8.85 -2.61
C LYS A 68 -1.99 8.44 -2.28
N SER A 69 -2.66 7.77 -3.20
CA SER A 69 -4.04 7.35 -2.94
C SER A 69 -4.11 6.29 -1.86
N CYS A 70 -3.10 5.41 -1.75
CA CYS A 70 -3.00 4.46 -0.66
C CYS A 70 -2.92 5.19 0.68
N VAL A 71 -2.06 6.19 0.77
CA VAL A 71 -1.90 6.95 2.02
C VAL A 71 -3.20 7.69 2.36
N ASP A 72 -3.82 8.32 1.36
CA ASP A 72 -5.08 9.03 1.56
C ASP A 72 -6.18 8.08 2.06
N TYR A 73 -6.22 6.88 1.53
CA TYR A 73 -7.20 5.88 1.93
C TYR A 73 -6.95 5.35 3.35
N LEU A 74 -5.68 5.12 3.67
CA LEU A 74 -5.30 4.48 4.93
C LEU A 74 -5.21 5.46 6.11
N GLU A 75 -4.96 6.72 5.83
CA GLU A 75 -4.77 7.72 6.89
C GLU A 75 -5.91 7.72 7.91
N PRO A 76 -7.19 7.82 7.51
CA PRO A 76 -8.27 7.82 8.50
C PRO A 76 -8.41 6.47 9.20
N LYS A 77 -8.05 5.38 8.54
CA LYS A 77 -8.15 4.05 9.13
C LYS A 77 -7.05 3.77 10.15
N LEU A 78 -5.92 4.44 10.02
CA LEU A 78 -4.75 4.26 10.87
C LEU A 78 -4.52 5.46 11.80
N ALA A 79 -5.46 6.38 11.88
CA ALA A 79 -5.34 7.59 12.68
C ALA A 79 -5.18 7.29 14.18
N ASP A 80 -5.74 6.16 14.63
CA ASP A 80 -5.72 5.77 16.04
C ASP A 80 -4.55 4.85 16.40
N LYS A 81 -3.63 4.62 15.47
CA LYS A 81 -2.53 3.65 15.68
C LYS A 81 -1.18 4.32 15.85
#